data_cde4481a60cac353f043222f8d464c3d
#
_entry.id   cde4481a60cac353f043222f8d464c3d
#
_cell.length_a   1.000
_cell.length_b   1.000
_cell.length_c   1.000
_cell.angle_alpha   90.00
_cell.angle_beta   90.00
_cell.angle_gamma   90.00
#
_symmetry.space_group_name_H-M   'P 1'
#
loop_
_entity.id
_entity.type
_entity.pdbx_description
1 polymer ?
#
loop_
_entity_poly.entity_id
_entity_poly.type
_entity_poly.pdbx_seq_one_letter_code
_entity_poly.pdbx_strand_id
1 'polypeptide(L)'
;MTYQGMTGQGTTAVLTTNAITGCVRSLTLPELTQDKIDASCLDTTGFMKYIPGDLTDPGECSLEIIFDPTFDFDAIIGVPYTLTITFALGTSTNTTNATLIGTGFITSYSLPDLSTNNLAVVNVTFAYDGQTGPAFTVES
;
A
#
# COMPACT_ATOMS: atom_id res chain seq x y z
N MET A 1 14.59 23.84 0.05
CA MET A 1 14.82 22.38 0.10
C MET A 1 14.58 21.80 -1.28
N THR A 2 15.53 21.07 -1.79
CA THR A 2 15.43 20.50 -3.14
C THR A 2 15.13 19.02 -3.06
N TYR A 3 14.04 18.58 -3.67
CA TYR A 3 13.71 17.18 -3.81
C TYR A 3 14.60 16.54 -4.88
N GLN A 4 15.25 15.44 -4.56
CA GLN A 4 16.21 14.78 -5.44
C GLN A 4 15.65 13.57 -6.19
N GLY A 5 14.40 13.21 -5.93
CA GLY A 5 13.82 11.98 -6.43
C GLY A 5 14.19 10.79 -5.57
N MET A 6 13.46 9.70 -5.73
CA MET A 6 13.71 8.48 -4.96
C MET A 6 13.41 7.22 -5.77
N THR A 7 14.10 6.14 -5.41
CA THR A 7 13.74 4.78 -5.82
C THR A 7 13.09 4.06 -4.65
N GLY A 8 12.64 2.85 -4.86
CA GLY A 8 12.10 2.02 -3.77
C GLY A 8 13.14 1.51 -2.79
N GLN A 9 14.43 1.73 -3.03
CA GLN A 9 15.49 1.24 -2.16
C GLN A 9 15.44 1.93 -0.79
N GLY A 10 15.52 1.15 0.28
CA GLY A 10 15.42 1.66 1.65
C GLY A 10 13.99 1.74 2.17
N THR A 11 12.98 1.42 1.36
CA THR A 11 11.59 1.33 1.79
C THR A 11 11.35 0.02 2.53
N THR A 12 10.64 0.09 3.66
CA THR A 12 10.28 -1.07 4.46
C THR A 12 8.78 -1.15 4.64
N ALA A 13 8.26 -2.38 4.77
CA ALA A 13 6.86 -2.63 5.04
C ALA A 13 6.76 -3.60 6.23
N VAL A 14 5.97 -3.25 7.22
CA VAL A 14 5.79 -4.04 8.45
C VAL A 14 4.31 -4.22 8.73
N LEU A 15 3.90 -5.48 8.96
CA LEU A 15 2.59 -5.80 9.51
C LEU A 15 2.72 -5.96 11.02
N THR A 16 1.94 -5.18 11.79
CA THR A 16 1.96 -5.31 13.26
C THR A 16 1.27 -6.57 13.73
N THR A 17 1.77 -7.13 14.83
CA THR A 17 1.41 -8.34 15.58
C THR A 17 1.91 -9.67 15.02
N ASN A 18 2.20 -9.79 13.75
CA ASN A 18 2.99 -10.89 13.18
C ASN A 18 3.73 -10.33 11.98
N ALA A 19 4.86 -9.74 12.25
CA ALA A 19 5.65 -9.16 11.21
C ALA A 19 5.87 -10.18 10.09
N ILE A 20 5.43 -9.86 8.88
CA ILE A 20 6.04 -10.45 7.72
C ILE A 20 7.46 -9.91 7.73
N THR A 21 8.34 -10.64 8.36
CA THR A 21 9.75 -10.27 8.50
C THR A 21 10.55 -10.63 7.25
N GLY A 22 9.86 -11.05 6.20
CA GLY A 22 10.51 -11.39 4.94
C GLY A 22 11.06 -10.14 4.24
N CYS A 23 12.04 -10.37 3.38
CA CYS A 23 12.57 -9.33 2.52
C CYS A 23 11.54 -8.98 1.45
N VAL A 24 11.01 -7.77 1.49
CA VAL A 24 10.09 -7.25 0.49
C VAL A 24 10.90 -6.81 -0.73
N ARG A 25 10.65 -7.42 -1.88
CA ARG A 25 11.35 -7.10 -3.12
C ARG A 25 10.68 -5.99 -3.90
N SER A 26 9.35 -5.99 -3.91
CA SER A 26 8.59 -4.95 -4.58
C SER A 26 7.29 -4.68 -3.83
N LEU A 27 6.77 -3.49 -4.02
CA LEU A 27 5.61 -2.99 -3.32
C LEU A 27 4.80 -2.14 -4.28
N THR A 28 3.52 -2.50 -4.47
CA THR A 28 2.57 -1.67 -5.21
C THR A 28 1.70 -0.93 -4.20
N LEU A 29 1.82 0.39 -4.21
CA LEU A 29 1.09 1.25 -3.28
C LEU A 29 -0.40 1.31 -3.65
N PRO A 30 -1.28 1.60 -2.67
CA PRO A 30 -2.70 1.70 -2.94
C PRO A 30 -3.04 2.92 -3.79
N GLU A 31 -4.11 2.79 -4.56
CA GLU A 31 -4.71 3.92 -5.26
C GLU A 31 -6.01 4.30 -4.53
N LEU A 32 -6.04 5.52 -3.99
CA LEU A 32 -7.24 6.04 -3.37
C LEU A 32 -8.11 6.68 -4.43
N THR A 33 -9.37 6.28 -4.49
CA THR A 33 -10.31 6.80 -5.47
C THR A 33 -11.55 7.36 -4.79
N GLN A 34 -12.10 8.40 -5.37
CA GLN A 34 -13.33 9.02 -4.93
C GLN A 34 -14.22 9.23 -6.13
N ASP A 35 -15.48 8.82 -6.01
CA ASP A 35 -16.44 9.00 -7.07
C ASP A 35 -16.75 10.47 -7.31
N LYS A 36 -17.05 10.80 -8.56
CA LYS A 36 -17.58 12.09 -8.93
C LYS A 36 -19.04 11.94 -9.30
N ILE A 37 -19.85 12.87 -8.82
CA ILE A 37 -21.29 12.89 -9.07
C ILE A 37 -21.59 13.98 -10.08
N ASP A 38 -22.34 13.64 -11.13
CA ASP A 38 -22.78 14.61 -12.13
C ASP A 38 -23.80 15.56 -11.50
N ALA A 39 -23.43 16.82 -11.40
CA ALA A 39 -24.27 17.90 -10.88
C ALA A 39 -24.75 18.86 -11.97
N SER A 40 -24.69 18.45 -13.24
CA SER A 40 -25.14 19.26 -14.36
C SER A 40 -26.65 19.37 -14.36
N CYS A 41 -27.17 20.56 -14.73
CA CYS A 41 -28.60 20.83 -14.89
C CYS A 41 -28.97 20.90 -16.38
N LEU A 42 -30.26 20.94 -16.69
CA LEU A 42 -30.74 21.04 -18.07
C LEU A 42 -30.28 22.32 -18.78
N ASP A 43 -30.01 23.37 -18.00
CA ASP A 43 -29.53 24.66 -18.52
C ASP A 43 -28.01 24.76 -18.48
N THR A 44 -27.29 23.70 -18.08
CA THR A 44 -25.84 23.70 -18.09
C THR A 44 -25.30 23.77 -19.51
N THR A 45 -24.48 24.76 -19.80
CA THR A 45 -23.79 24.94 -21.08
C THR A 45 -22.30 24.92 -20.93
N GLY A 46 -21.62 24.43 -21.96
CA GLY A 46 -20.17 24.29 -21.93
C GLY A 46 -19.73 23.00 -21.28
N PHE A 47 -19.05 23.08 -20.13
CA PHE A 47 -18.53 21.90 -19.46
C PHE A 47 -19.56 21.25 -18.53
N MET A 48 -19.56 19.91 -18.49
CA MET A 48 -20.31 19.18 -17.48
C MET A 48 -19.77 19.52 -16.09
N LYS A 49 -20.66 19.57 -15.11
CA LYS A 49 -20.31 19.90 -13.72
C LYS A 49 -20.37 18.66 -12.85
N TYR A 50 -19.36 18.49 -12.01
CA TYR A 50 -19.23 17.35 -11.12
C TYR A 50 -18.97 17.81 -9.69
N ILE A 51 -19.45 17.02 -8.73
CA ILE A 51 -19.12 17.16 -7.31
C ILE A 51 -18.46 15.87 -6.83
N PRO A 52 -17.58 15.94 -5.81
CA PRO A 52 -17.00 14.73 -5.23
C PRO A 52 -18.04 13.92 -4.48
N GLY A 53 -17.94 12.59 -4.54
CA GLY A 53 -18.73 11.70 -3.70
C GLY A 53 -18.29 11.78 -2.23
N ASP A 54 -19.09 11.18 -1.36
CA ASP A 54 -18.87 11.26 0.08
C ASP A 54 -17.82 10.27 0.59
N LEU A 55 -17.58 9.19 -0.13
CA LEU A 55 -16.70 8.10 0.30
C LEU A 55 -15.50 7.97 -0.61
N THR A 56 -14.36 7.72 0.02
CA THR A 56 -13.10 7.41 -0.66
C THR A 56 -12.81 5.92 -0.55
N ASP A 57 -12.55 5.26 -1.68
CA ASP A 57 -12.11 3.87 -1.68
C ASP A 57 -10.63 3.82 -1.27
N PRO A 58 -10.29 3.10 -0.19
CA PRO A 58 -8.91 3.06 0.29
C PRO A 58 -7.98 2.21 -0.59
N GLY A 59 -8.52 1.32 -1.44
CA GLY A 59 -7.72 0.51 -2.34
C GLY A 59 -7.02 -0.68 -1.69
N GLU A 60 -6.06 -1.22 -2.43
CA GLU A 60 -5.30 -2.41 -2.05
C GLU A 60 -3.80 -2.15 -2.26
N CYS A 61 -2.99 -2.85 -1.47
CA CYS A 61 -1.53 -2.84 -1.58
C CYS A 61 -1.04 -4.25 -1.90
N SER A 62 -0.15 -4.37 -2.87
CA SER A 62 0.46 -5.65 -3.24
C SER A 62 1.93 -5.66 -2.83
N LEU A 63 2.35 -6.77 -2.20
CA LEU A 63 3.72 -6.98 -1.74
C LEU A 63 4.29 -8.23 -2.39
N GLU A 64 5.52 -8.15 -2.86
CA GLU A 64 6.30 -9.30 -3.30
C GLU A 64 7.39 -9.57 -2.29
N ILE A 65 7.34 -10.74 -1.66
CA ILE A 65 8.20 -11.12 -0.54
C ILE A 65 8.99 -12.36 -0.92
N ILE A 66 10.26 -12.43 -0.51
CA ILE A 66 11.06 -13.66 -0.66
C ILE A 66 10.41 -14.76 0.19
N PHE A 67 10.22 -15.92 -0.43
CA PHE A 67 9.56 -17.04 0.22
C PHE A 67 10.36 -17.55 1.42
N ASP A 68 9.71 -17.61 2.57
CA ASP A 68 10.25 -18.19 3.80
C ASP A 68 9.36 -19.36 4.23
N PRO A 69 9.83 -20.61 4.10
CA PRO A 69 9.02 -21.76 4.43
C PRO A 69 8.74 -21.93 5.93
N THR A 70 9.37 -21.15 6.79
CA THR A 70 9.10 -21.15 8.23
C THR A 70 7.92 -20.26 8.63
N PHE A 71 7.43 -19.43 7.71
CA PHE A 71 6.32 -18.53 7.95
C PHE A 71 4.99 -19.21 7.61
N ASP A 72 4.02 -19.13 8.52
CA ASP A 72 2.69 -19.70 8.32
C ASP A 72 1.77 -18.72 7.59
N PHE A 73 1.67 -18.88 6.27
CA PHE A 73 0.82 -18.03 5.45
C PHE A 73 -0.67 -18.28 5.66
N ASP A 74 -1.06 -19.49 6.06
CA ASP A 74 -2.47 -19.81 6.30
C ASP A 74 -3.04 -19.03 7.48
N ALA A 75 -2.21 -18.72 8.46
CA ALA A 75 -2.65 -18.04 9.67
C ALA A 75 -2.92 -16.53 9.47
N ILE A 76 -2.50 -15.96 8.35
CA ILE A 76 -2.60 -14.51 8.15
C ILE A 76 -3.82 -14.06 7.34
N ILE A 77 -4.48 -14.98 6.65
CA ILE A 77 -5.65 -14.64 5.81
C ILE A 77 -6.82 -14.19 6.71
N GLY A 78 -7.38 -13.03 6.38
CA GLY A 78 -8.58 -12.51 7.04
C GLY A 78 -8.36 -11.95 8.45
N VAL A 79 -7.13 -11.96 8.96
CA VAL A 79 -6.81 -11.39 10.27
C VAL A 79 -6.52 -9.90 10.13
N PRO A 80 -7.09 -9.03 10.99
CA PRO A 80 -6.81 -7.60 10.93
C PRO A 80 -5.37 -7.28 11.32
N TYR A 81 -4.72 -6.47 10.48
CA TYR A 81 -3.36 -5.96 10.72
C TYR A 81 -3.27 -4.49 10.44
N THR A 82 -2.24 -3.84 10.97
CA THR A 82 -1.83 -2.50 10.57
C THR A 82 -0.59 -2.62 9.69
N LEU A 83 -0.68 -2.14 8.47
CA LEU A 83 0.45 -2.09 7.55
C LEU A 83 1.12 -0.73 7.64
N THR A 84 2.39 -0.72 8.01
CA THR A 84 3.23 0.47 8.06
C THR A 84 4.29 0.39 6.97
N ILE A 85 4.23 1.31 6.03
CA ILE A 85 5.23 1.45 4.96
C ILE A 85 6.08 2.67 5.30
N THR A 86 7.38 2.47 5.47
CA THR A 86 8.32 3.55 5.74
C THR A 86 9.18 3.76 4.51
N PHE A 87 9.14 4.97 3.96
CA PHE A 87 9.89 5.34 2.76
C PHE A 87 11.30 5.79 3.13
N ALA A 88 12.24 5.62 2.19
CA ALA A 88 13.55 6.20 2.33
C ALA A 88 13.46 7.74 2.28
N LEU A 89 14.42 8.42 2.91
CA LEU A 89 14.46 9.89 2.87
C LEU A 89 14.72 10.39 1.45
N GLY A 90 13.89 11.32 0.99
CA GLY A 90 13.99 11.93 -0.34
C GLY A 90 14.86 13.18 -0.38
N THR A 91 15.22 13.73 0.79
CA THR A 91 16.11 14.89 0.90
C THR A 91 17.17 14.65 1.98
N SER A 92 18.34 15.26 1.79
CA SER A 92 19.45 15.12 2.73
C SER A 92 19.29 15.91 4.03
N THR A 93 18.32 16.81 4.08
CA THR A 93 18.09 17.71 5.24
C THR A 93 17.05 17.18 6.20
N ASN A 94 16.20 16.25 5.77
CA ASN A 94 15.18 15.66 6.62
C ASN A 94 15.75 14.48 7.41
N THR A 95 15.20 14.27 8.61
CA THR A 95 15.63 13.20 9.53
C THR A 95 14.52 12.21 9.85
N THR A 96 13.27 12.55 9.57
CA THR A 96 12.11 11.70 9.81
C THR A 96 11.54 11.22 8.47
N ASN A 97 11.45 9.92 8.30
CA ASN A 97 10.96 9.30 7.07
C ASN A 97 9.46 9.51 6.88
N ALA A 98 9.04 9.62 5.62
CA ALA A 98 7.63 9.56 5.29
C ALA A 98 7.08 8.15 5.56
N THR A 99 5.82 8.09 5.98
CA THR A 99 5.15 6.82 6.27
C THR A 99 3.75 6.78 5.66
N LEU A 100 3.32 5.58 5.28
CA LEU A 100 1.95 5.29 4.90
C LEU A 100 1.43 4.20 5.83
N ILE A 101 0.43 4.53 6.64
CA ILE A 101 -0.09 3.63 7.68
C ILE A 101 -1.58 3.43 7.46
N GLY A 102 -2.01 2.19 7.47
CA GLY A 102 -3.43 1.87 7.36
C GLY A 102 -3.73 0.50 7.94
N THR A 103 -4.98 0.33 8.37
CA THR A 103 -5.50 -0.95 8.85
C THR A 103 -6.18 -1.70 7.73
N GLY A 104 -6.17 -3.02 7.82
CA GLY A 104 -6.82 -3.88 6.85
C GLY A 104 -6.51 -5.34 7.10
N PHE A 105 -6.61 -6.14 6.05
CA PHE A 105 -6.40 -7.58 6.15
C PHE A 105 -5.84 -8.12 4.83
N ILE A 106 -5.20 -9.27 4.91
CA ILE A 106 -4.68 -9.96 3.74
C ILE A 106 -5.81 -10.76 3.10
N THR A 107 -6.07 -10.49 1.82
CA THR A 107 -7.14 -11.16 1.06
C THR A 107 -6.63 -12.39 0.31
N SER A 108 -5.38 -12.37 -0.10
CA SER A 108 -4.81 -13.47 -0.87
C SER A 108 -3.29 -13.50 -0.76
N TYR A 109 -2.74 -14.68 -0.90
CA TYR A 109 -1.32 -14.88 -1.13
C TYR A 109 -1.14 -15.94 -2.21
N SER A 110 -0.06 -15.83 -2.96
CA SER A 110 0.28 -16.75 -4.03
C SER A 110 1.59 -17.45 -3.69
N LEU A 111 1.55 -18.76 -3.50
CA LEU A 111 2.75 -19.54 -3.24
C LEU A 111 3.62 -19.61 -4.50
N PRO A 112 4.96 -19.69 -4.36
CA PRO A 112 5.85 -19.59 -5.48
C PRO A 112 5.90 -20.86 -6.33
N ASP A 113 6.20 -20.66 -7.62
CA ASP A 113 6.69 -21.74 -8.47
C ASP A 113 8.17 -21.98 -8.17
N LEU A 114 8.54 -23.22 -7.92
CA LEU A 114 9.90 -23.56 -7.55
C LEU A 114 10.69 -24.06 -8.78
N SER A 115 11.81 -23.41 -9.03
CA SER A 115 12.74 -23.81 -10.08
C SER A 115 14.19 -23.58 -9.64
N THR A 116 15.14 -24.21 -10.32
CA THR A 116 16.55 -24.09 -9.95
C THR A 116 17.17 -22.73 -10.27
N ASN A 117 16.58 -21.97 -11.18
CA ASN A 117 17.18 -20.73 -11.69
C ASN A 117 16.46 -19.45 -11.23
N ASN A 118 15.31 -19.58 -10.58
CA ASN A 118 14.51 -18.43 -10.16
C ASN A 118 14.38 -18.39 -8.64
N LEU A 119 14.45 -17.17 -8.10
CA LEU A 119 14.16 -16.95 -6.70
C LEU A 119 12.68 -17.20 -6.41
N ALA A 120 12.38 -17.95 -5.36
CA ALA A 120 11.02 -18.17 -4.91
C ALA A 120 10.49 -16.93 -4.22
N VAL A 121 9.38 -16.39 -4.70
CA VAL A 121 8.72 -15.20 -4.14
C VAL A 121 7.25 -15.45 -3.92
N VAL A 122 6.68 -14.77 -2.93
CA VAL A 122 5.25 -14.82 -2.60
C VAL A 122 4.65 -13.45 -2.86
N ASN A 123 3.54 -13.42 -3.60
CA ASN A 123 2.75 -12.21 -3.79
C ASN A 123 1.62 -12.19 -2.78
N VAL A 124 1.53 -11.12 -2.00
CA VAL A 124 0.53 -10.91 -0.97
C VAL A 124 -0.28 -9.68 -1.30
N THR A 125 -1.61 -9.78 -1.23
CA THR A 125 -2.52 -8.65 -1.42
C THR A 125 -3.12 -8.25 -0.08
N PHE A 126 -2.91 -6.99 0.29
CA PHE A 126 -3.44 -6.38 1.50
C PHE A 126 -4.53 -5.38 1.13
N ALA A 127 -5.75 -5.62 1.61
CA ALA A 127 -6.89 -4.71 1.39
C ALA A 127 -7.09 -3.83 2.61
N TYR A 128 -7.13 -2.52 2.41
CA TYR A 128 -7.44 -1.58 3.48
C TYR A 128 -8.92 -1.64 3.83
N ASP A 129 -9.24 -1.65 5.12
CA ASP A 129 -10.62 -1.78 5.61
C ASP A 129 -11.34 -0.43 5.77
N GLY A 130 -10.64 0.67 5.62
CA GLY A 130 -11.19 2.01 5.75
C GLY A 130 -11.41 2.49 7.18
N GLN A 131 -11.09 1.70 8.19
CA GLN A 131 -11.23 2.13 9.58
C GLN A 131 -10.15 3.13 9.99
N THR A 132 -8.91 2.89 9.59
CA THR A 132 -7.81 3.82 9.79
C THR A 132 -6.97 3.85 8.53
N GLY A 133 -6.92 5.00 7.89
CA GLY A 133 -6.10 5.21 6.72
C GLY A 133 -6.61 4.55 5.45
N PRO A 134 -5.75 4.40 4.45
CA PRO A 134 -4.31 4.67 4.51
C PRO A 134 -4.01 6.17 4.68
N ALA A 135 -3.19 6.49 5.68
CA ALA A 135 -2.82 7.86 5.99
C ALA A 135 -1.33 8.08 5.67
N PHE A 136 -1.06 9.06 4.83
CA PHE A 136 0.30 9.43 4.45
C PHE A 136 0.81 10.55 5.34
N THR A 137 1.99 10.35 5.93
CA THR A 137 2.70 11.37 6.70
C THR A 137 3.95 11.74 5.95
N VAL A 138 4.12 13.04 5.68
CA VAL A 138 5.28 13.54 4.94
C VAL A 138 6.57 13.44 5.76
N GLU A 139 7.69 13.34 5.07
CA GLU A 139 8.99 13.41 5.75
C GLU A 139 9.27 14.80 6.31
N SER A 140 10.07 14.86 7.33
CA SER A 140 10.40 16.12 7.99
C SER A 140 11.84 16.16 8.51
#